data_fe507545a000bcec96b67aa9661bd8d6
#
_entry.id   fe507545a000bcec96b67aa9661bd8d6
#
_cell.length_a   1.000
_cell.length_b   1.000
_cell.length_c   1.000
_cell.angle_alpha   90.00
_cell.angle_beta   90.00
_cell.angle_gamma   90.00
#
_symmetry.space_group_name_H-M   'P 1'
#
loop_
_entity.id
_entity.type
_entity.pdbx_description
1 polymer ?
#
loop_
_entity_poly.entity_id
_entity_poly.type
_entity_poly.pdbx_seq_one_letter_code
_entity_poly.pdbx_strand_id
1 'polypeptide(L)'
;MKTVLLIVLLSLNWIFEDISFDLPKPAVKKINKTLLAYFPEKTINKKALSLSNAQEKQLSFKLNENKFYQLLDNSKLEGYMYIDKAKSKFDMFDYMVVFKPDLSIMTAKVLLYREDYGGEITSKRWLKQFNDKSNGEEMGLGNDIQVISGATISCRSITAGIKNLSKNIQELKSKGFLN
;
A
#
# COMPACT_ATOMS: atom_id res chain seq x y z
N MET A 1 -22.92 46.13 35.59
CA MET A 1 -22.44 44.73 35.69
C MET A 1 -22.22 44.22 34.27
N LYS A 2 -20.96 44.11 33.82
CA LYS A 2 -20.61 43.61 32.48
C LYS A 2 -20.30 42.11 32.62
N THR A 3 -21.15 41.28 32.02
CA THR A 3 -20.97 39.81 32.00
C THR A 3 -19.92 39.49 30.93
N VAL A 4 -18.75 39.02 31.36
CA VAL A 4 -17.71 38.55 30.45
C VAL A 4 -18.04 37.11 30.06
N LEU A 5 -18.41 36.89 28.79
CA LEU A 5 -18.64 35.58 28.22
C LEU A 5 -17.28 34.94 27.90
N LEU A 6 -16.88 34.00 28.75
CA LEU A 6 -15.64 33.22 28.56
C LEU A 6 -15.90 32.15 27.50
N ILE A 7 -15.47 32.43 26.26
CA ILE A 7 -15.48 31.41 25.19
C ILE A 7 -14.29 30.47 25.43
N VAL A 8 -14.56 29.28 25.97
CA VAL A 8 -13.59 28.22 26.06
C VAL A 8 -13.47 27.57 24.66
N LEU A 9 -12.45 27.97 23.92
CA LEU A 9 -12.00 27.29 22.72
C LEU A 9 -11.45 25.93 23.12
N LEU A 10 -12.27 24.89 23.11
CA LEU A 10 -11.83 23.51 23.11
C LEU A 10 -11.12 23.27 21.76
N SER A 11 -9.80 23.46 21.75
CA SER A 11 -8.94 22.93 20.71
C SER A 11 -9.02 21.40 20.75
N LEU A 12 -9.87 20.81 19.91
CA LEU A 12 -9.78 19.39 19.59
C LEU A 12 -8.41 19.19 18.94
N ASN A 13 -7.42 18.84 19.75
CA ASN A 13 -6.20 18.22 19.27
C ASN A 13 -6.62 16.83 18.71
N TRP A 14 -6.92 16.78 17.43
CA TRP A 14 -6.90 15.54 16.70
C TRP A 14 -5.47 15.03 16.78
N ILE A 15 -5.24 14.07 17.67
CA ILE A 15 -4.02 13.27 17.68
C ILE A 15 -4.09 12.48 16.37
N PHE A 16 -3.45 13.03 15.33
CA PHE A 16 -3.06 12.21 14.19
C PHE A 16 -2.09 11.19 14.76
N GLU A 17 -2.56 9.96 15.01
CA GLU A 17 -1.66 8.84 15.15
C GLU A 17 -0.92 8.75 13.81
N ASP A 18 0.23 9.40 13.76
CA ASP A 18 1.20 9.19 12.71
C ASP A 18 1.58 7.70 12.80
N ILE A 19 0.97 6.88 11.93
CA ILE A 19 1.33 5.47 11.85
C ILE A 19 2.81 5.47 11.53
N SER A 20 3.62 5.20 12.54
CA SER A 20 5.05 5.06 12.43
C SER A 20 5.31 3.80 11.63
N PHE A 21 5.43 3.96 10.31
CA PHE A 21 5.99 2.89 9.50
C PHE A 21 7.42 2.63 9.97
N ASP A 22 7.75 1.37 10.23
CA ASP A 22 9.15 0.95 10.41
C ASP A 22 9.88 1.02 9.05
N LEU A 23 9.94 2.24 8.51
CA LEU A 23 10.48 2.57 7.20
C LEU A 23 11.38 3.81 7.28
N PRO A 24 12.47 3.84 6.50
CA PRO A 24 13.31 5.02 6.39
C PRO A 24 12.51 6.26 5.92
N LYS A 25 12.85 7.43 6.44
CA LYS A 25 12.20 8.72 6.08
C LYS A 25 11.98 8.94 4.58
N PRO A 26 12.94 8.59 3.66
CA PRO A 26 12.72 8.73 2.23
C PRO A 26 11.57 7.88 1.69
N ALA A 27 11.37 6.67 2.24
CA ALA A 27 10.26 5.79 1.85
C ALA A 27 8.92 6.38 2.29
N VAL A 28 8.82 6.86 3.54
CA VAL A 28 7.62 7.54 4.07
C VAL A 28 7.27 8.77 3.23
N LYS A 29 8.27 9.60 2.88
CA LYS A 29 8.06 10.75 1.99
C LYS A 29 7.50 10.34 0.63
N LYS A 30 7.98 9.21 0.07
CA LYS A 30 7.50 8.71 -1.22
C LYS A 30 6.06 8.18 -1.12
N ILE A 31 5.68 7.52 -0.01
CA ILE A 31 4.30 7.12 0.27
C ILE A 31 3.39 8.35 0.26
N ASN A 32 3.68 9.34 1.10
CA ASN A 32 2.83 10.53 1.23
C ASN A 32 2.72 11.29 -0.10
N LYS A 33 3.82 11.46 -0.84
CA LYS A 33 3.80 12.07 -2.17
C LYS A 33 2.91 11.30 -3.15
N THR A 34 2.92 9.97 -3.08
CA THR A 34 2.10 9.15 -3.97
C THR A 34 0.62 9.25 -3.61
N LEU A 35 0.29 9.15 -2.32
CA LEU A 35 -1.11 9.31 -1.88
C LEU A 35 -1.66 10.69 -2.26
N LEU A 36 -0.90 11.76 -2.04
CA LEU A 36 -1.30 13.11 -2.46
C LEU A 36 -1.55 13.21 -3.98
N ALA A 37 -0.76 12.53 -4.80
CA ALA A 37 -0.91 12.56 -6.26
C ALA A 37 -2.15 11.79 -6.76
N TYR A 38 -2.59 10.75 -6.05
CA TYR A 38 -3.76 9.94 -6.42
C TYR A 38 -5.05 10.41 -5.74
N PHE A 39 -4.93 11.11 -4.63
CA PHE A 39 -6.04 11.66 -3.85
C PHE A 39 -5.85 13.15 -3.62
N PRO A 40 -5.82 13.95 -4.70
CA PRO A 40 -5.72 15.41 -4.56
C PRO A 40 -6.93 15.94 -3.79
N GLU A 41 -6.73 16.97 -2.98
CA GLU A 41 -7.78 17.62 -2.18
C GLU A 41 -8.42 16.75 -1.08
N LYS A 42 -7.92 15.51 -0.84
CA LYS A 42 -8.38 14.62 0.22
C LYS A 42 -7.38 14.51 1.36
N THR A 43 -7.91 14.41 2.57
CA THR A 43 -7.10 14.11 3.77
C THR A 43 -7.14 12.62 4.05
N ILE A 44 -6.18 11.89 3.48
CA ILE A 44 -6.15 10.43 3.59
C ILE A 44 -5.60 9.99 4.95
N ASN A 45 -6.50 9.45 5.77
CA ASN A 45 -6.16 8.73 6.99
C ASN A 45 -5.86 7.27 6.66
N LYS A 46 -4.77 6.74 7.22
CA LYS A 46 -4.34 5.36 7.07
C LYS A 46 -4.75 4.58 8.31
N LYS A 47 -5.68 3.65 8.20
CA LYS A 47 -6.10 2.78 9.31
C LYS A 47 -5.58 1.37 9.07
N ALA A 48 -4.76 0.85 9.97
CA ALA A 48 -4.27 -0.54 9.88
C ALA A 48 -5.46 -1.51 9.89
N LEU A 49 -5.40 -2.50 9.01
CA LEU A 49 -6.39 -3.59 9.02
C LEU A 49 -5.99 -4.57 10.12
N SER A 50 -6.84 -4.69 11.13
CA SER A 50 -6.67 -5.64 12.22
C SER A 50 -7.77 -6.70 12.16
N LEU A 51 -7.38 -7.96 12.31
CA LEU A 51 -8.28 -9.10 12.35
C LEU A 51 -8.17 -9.80 13.71
N SER A 52 -9.28 -10.33 14.18
CA SER A 52 -9.25 -11.22 15.34
C SER A 52 -8.56 -12.55 15.01
N ASN A 53 -8.04 -13.24 16.03
CA ASN A 53 -7.43 -14.56 15.85
C ASN A 53 -8.38 -15.58 15.18
N ALA A 54 -9.69 -15.44 15.38
CA ALA A 54 -10.69 -16.31 14.75
C ALA A 54 -10.84 -16.01 13.25
N GLN A 55 -10.72 -14.74 12.85
CA GLN A 55 -10.76 -14.33 11.45
C GLN A 55 -9.47 -14.72 10.74
N GLU A 56 -8.29 -14.51 11.36
CA GLU A 56 -7.00 -14.92 10.78
C GLU A 56 -6.93 -16.41 10.47
N LYS A 57 -7.49 -17.27 11.34
CA LYS A 57 -7.55 -18.73 11.11
C LYS A 57 -8.38 -19.15 9.90
N GLN A 58 -9.21 -18.26 9.36
CA GLN A 58 -10.01 -18.52 8.16
C GLN A 58 -9.29 -18.18 6.87
N LEU A 59 -8.12 -17.53 6.95
CA LEU A 59 -7.33 -17.14 5.79
C LEU A 59 -6.34 -18.23 5.39
N SER A 60 -6.10 -18.34 4.09
CA SER A 60 -5.06 -19.21 3.53
C SER A 60 -3.65 -18.64 3.68
N PHE A 61 -3.52 -17.41 4.16
CA PHE A 61 -2.28 -16.68 4.36
C PHE A 61 -2.26 -15.99 5.73
N LYS A 62 -1.07 -15.58 6.19
CA LYS A 62 -0.92 -14.78 7.40
C LYS A 62 -0.96 -13.29 7.04
N LEU A 63 -1.93 -12.57 7.61
CA LEU A 63 -1.96 -11.11 7.50
C LEU A 63 -0.86 -10.49 8.36
N ASN A 64 -0.14 -9.53 7.81
CA ASN A 64 0.71 -8.65 8.59
C ASN A 64 0.01 -7.31 8.77
N GLU A 65 -0.57 -7.09 9.94
CA GLU A 65 -1.37 -5.90 10.27
C GLU A 65 -0.60 -4.59 10.06
N ASN A 66 0.71 -4.60 10.32
CA ASN A 66 1.57 -3.42 10.15
C ASN A 66 1.92 -3.12 8.68
N LYS A 67 1.34 -3.87 7.73
CA LYS A 67 1.61 -3.72 6.30
C LYS A 67 0.37 -3.40 5.48
N PHE A 68 -0.82 -3.64 6.01
CA PHE A 68 -2.09 -3.48 5.30
C PHE A 68 -2.93 -2.37 5.92
N TYR A 69 -3.36 -1.39 5.11
CA TYR A 69 -4.08 -0.21 5.56
C TYR A 69 -5.32 0.06 4.71
N GLN A 70 -6.40 0.44 5.35
CA GLN A 70 -7.51 1.15 4.72
C GLN A 70 -7.12 2.62 4.55
N LEU A 71 -7.42 3.18 3.39
CA LEU A 71 -7.27 4.60 3.07
C LEU A 71 -8.63 5.26 3.19
N LEU A 72 -8.78 6.16 4.13
CA LEU A 72 -10.07 6.79 4.48
C LEU A 72 -9.98 8.30 4.30
N ASP A 73 -11.00 8.89 3.67
CA ASP A 73 -11.23 10.34 3.68
C ASP A 73 -12.56 10.60 4.40
N ASN A 74 -12.54 11.32 5.54
CA ASN A 74 -13.73 11.56 6.36
C ASN A 74 -14.55 10.29 6.63
N SER A 75 -13.88 9.19 7.00
CA SER A 75 -14.45 7.86 7.23
C SER A 75 -14.96 7.13 5.98
N LYS A 76 -14.93 7.74 4.80
CA LYS A 76 -15.25 7.10 3.54
C LYS A 76 -14.06 6.29 3.03
N LEU A 77 -14.29 5.04 2.64
CA LEU A 77 -13.24 4.21 2.04
C LEU A 77 -12.88 4.73 0.64
N GLU A 78 -11.62 5.06 0.46
CA GLU A 78 -11.06 5.51 -0.83
C GLU A 78 -10.15 4.46 -1.47
N GLY A 79 -9.75 3.44 -0.71
CA GLY A 79 -8.94 2.33 -1.20
C GLY A 79 -8.20 1.60 -0.09
N TYR A 80 -7.23 0.81 -0.50
CA TYR A 80 -6.36 0.07 0.41
C TYR A 80 -4.90 0.28 0.03
N MET A 81 -4.00 0.17 0.99
CA MET A 81 -2.56 0.24 0.76
C MET A 81 -1.86 -0.91 1.46
N TYR A 82 -0.92 -1.52 0.76
CA TYR A 82 -0.04 -2.54 1.32
C TYR A 82 1.41 -2.16 1.10
N ILE A 83 2.24 -2.41 2.11
CA ILE A 83 3.68 -2.14 2.07
C ILE A 83 4.40 -3.44 2.36
N ASP A 84 5.39 -3.80 1.53
CA ASP A 84 6.18 -5.01 1.73
C ASP A 84 7.60 -4.87 1.20
N LYS A 85 8.36 -5.94 1.36
CA LYS A 85 9.72 -6.08 0.84
C LYS A 85 9.75 -7.17 -0.22
N ALA A 86 10.56 -6.94 -1.25
CA ALA A 86 10.84 -7.94 -2.28
C ALA A 86 12.36 -8.09 -2.44
N LYS A 87 12.79 -9.28 -2.87
CA LYS A 87 14.21 -9.60 -3.02
C LYS A 87 14.75 -9.05 -4.34
N SER A 88 15.90 -8.41 -4.29
CA SER A 88 16.78 -8.17 -5.42
C SER A 88 17.95 -9.16 -5.41
N LYS A 89 19.02 -8.87 -6.14
CA LYS A 89 20.14 -9.82 -6.24
C LYS A 89 20.87 -9.99 -4.91
N PHE A 90 21.16 -8.90 -4.23
CA PHE A 90 21.97 -8.88 -3.01
C PHE A 90 21.19 -8.42 -1.78
N ASP A 91 20.18 -7.57 -1.94
CA ASP A 91 19.44 -6.95 -0.85
C ASP A 91 17.91 -7.09 -1.04
N MET A 92 17.16 -6.59 -0.07
CA MET A 92 15.71 -6.42 -0.14
C MET A 92 15.39 -4.98 -0.50
N PHE A 93 14.34 -4.77 -1.27
CA PHE A 93 13.80 -3.44 -1.53
C PHE A 93 12.36 -3.30 -1.05
N ASP A 94 12.00 -2.09 -0.63
CA ASP A 94 10.66 -1.81 -0.13
C ASP A 94 9.77 -1.35 -1.28
N TYR A 95 8.54 -1.84 -1.31
CA TYR A 95 7.53 -1.43 -2.26
C TYR A 95 6.17 -1.23 -1.60
N MET A 96 5.28 -0.52 -2.26
CA MET A 96 3.88 -0.41 -1.88
C MET A 96 2.97 -0.66 -3.07
N VAL A 97 1.77 -1.11 -2.79
CA VAL A 97 0.66 -1.23 -3.73
C VAL A 97 -0.55 -0.50 -3.16
N VAL A 98 -1.19 0.31 -3.97
CA VAL A 98 -2.46 0.95 -3.65
C VAL A 98 -3.54 0.32 -4.50
N PHE A 99 -4.62 -0.10 -3.86
CA PHE A 99 -5.80 -0.67 -4.50
C PHE A 99 -6.95 0.32 -4.45
N LYS A 100 -7.78 0.31 -5.48
CA LYS A 100 -9.08 0.98 -5.48
C LYS A 100 -10.08 0.23 -4.56
N PRO A 101 -11.25 0.80 -4.24
CA PRO A 101 -12.28 0.09 -3.47
C PRO A 101 -12.78 -1.19 -4.14
N ASP A 102 -12.70 -1.29 -5.47
CA ASP A 102 -13.05 -2.48 -6.25
C ASP A 102 -11.95 -3.56 -6.27
N LEU A 103 -10.84 -3.32 -5.54
CA LEU A 103 -9.66 -4.16 -5.41
C LEU A 103 -8.81 -4.30 -6.68
N SER A 104 -9.05 -3.48 -7.72
CA SER A 104 -8.09 -3.32 -8.79
C SER A 104 -6.89 -2.47 -8.33
N ILE A 105 -5.71 -2.72 -8.89
CA ILE A 105 -4.50 -1.98 -8.53
C ILE A 105 -4.59 -0.56 -9.09
N MET A 106 -4.57 0.44 -8.21
CA MET A 106 -4.47 1.84 -8.59
C MET A 106 -3.04 2.18 -9.00
N THR A 107 -2.06 1.74 -8.23
CA THR A 107 -0.63 1.96 -8.51
C THR A 107 0.26 1.06 -7.67
N ALA A 108 1.43 0.72 -8.22
CA ALA A 108 2.54 0.14 -7.47
C ALA A 108 3.74 1.11 -7.46
N LYS A 109 4.54 1.10 -6.39
CA LYS A 109 5.72 1.94 -6.22
C LYS A 109 6.82 1.20 -5.50
N VAL A 110 8.04 1.26 -6.02
CA VAL A 110 9.24 0.93 -5.26
C VAL A 110 9.60 2.13 -4.39
N LEU A 111 9.59 1.93 -3.08
CA LEU A 111 9.81 2.97 -2.08
C LEU A 111 11.31 3.22 -1.87
N LEU A 112 12.06 2.14 -1.72
CA LEU A 112 13.50 2.19 -1.51
C LEU A 112 14.17 1.01 -2.22
N TYR A 113 15.03 1.28 -3.18
CA TYR A 113 15.86 0.31 -3.88
C TYR A 113 17.30 0.49 -3.45
N ARG A 114 18.00 -0.60 -3.12
CA ARG A 114 19.31 -0.55 -2.44
C ARG A 114 20.45 -1.12 -3.27
N GLU A 115 20.23 -1.38 -4.55
CA GLU A 115 21.26 -1.87 -5.44
C GLU A 115 21.66 -0.82 -6.47
N ASP A 116 22.91 -0.90 -6.92
CA ASP A 116 23.47 0.02 -7.92
C ASP A 116 22.99 -0.30 -9.35
N TYR A 117 22.51 -1.54 -9.57
CA TYR A 117 22.05 -2.03 -10.87
C TYR A 117 20.57 -2.39 -10.84
N GLY A 118 19.91 -2.34 -12.01
CA GLY A 118 18.51 -2.72 -12.15
C GLY A 118 17.53 -1.70 -11.58
N GLY A 119 17.97 -0.45 -11.41
CA GLY A 119 17.13 0.64 -10.88
C GLY A 119 15.91 0.96 -11.74
N GLU A 120 15.85 0.48 -12.97
CA GLU A 120 14.71 0.63 -13.90
C GLU A 120 13.43 0.01 -13.33
N ILE A 121 13.52 -0.93 -12.37
CA ILE A 121 12.37 -1.48 -11.65
C ILE A 121 11.61 -0.40 -10.86
N THR A 122 12.26 0.70 -10.54
CA THR A 122 11.64 1.85 -9.87
C THR A 122 10.87 2.76 -10.82
N SER A 123 11.01 2.54 -12.14
CA SER A 123 10.46 3.42 -13.15
C SER A 123 8.93 3.36 -13.18
N LYS A 124 8.30 4.54 -13.30
CA LYS A 124 6.85 4.64 -13.42
C LYS A 124 6.32 3.86 -14.64
N ARG A 125 7.10 3.83 -15.73
CA ARG A 125 6.75 3.12 -16.97
C ARG A 125 6.59 1.62 -16.72
N TRP A 126 7.53 1.00 -16.03
CA TRP A 126 7.51 -0.43 -15.74
C TRP A 126 6.40 -0.78 -14.75
N LEU A 127 6.33 -0.04 -13.63
CA LEU A 127 5.34 -0.29 -12.56
C LEU A 127 3.90 -0.07 -13.02
N LYS A 128 3.66 0.77 -14.05
CA LYS A 128 2.32 0.99 -14.62
C LYS A 128 1.68 -0.27 -15.20
N GLN A 129 2.48 -1.30 -15.52
CA GLN A 129 1.97 -2.57 -16.05
C GLN A 129 1.06 -3.32 -15.06
N PHE A 130 1.15 -3.01 -13.78
CA PHE A 130 0.27 -3.58 -12.74
C PHE A 130 -1.05 -2.84 -12.59
N ASN A 131 -1.17 -1.61 -13.10
CA ASN A 131 -2.37 -0.80 -12.93
C ASN A 131 -3.60 -1.49 -13.56
N ASP A 132 -4.74 -1.32 -12.90
CA ASP A 132 -6.05 -1.85 -13.25
C ASP A 132 -6.15 -3.39 -13.24
N LYS A 133 -5.06 -4.10 -12.93
CA LYS A 133 -5.08 -5.54 -12.73
C LYS A 133 -5.66 -5.91 -11.36
N SER A 134 -6.34 -7.04 -11.30
CA SER A 134 -6.93 -7.58 -10.08
C SER A 134 -6.73 -9.10 -10.04
N ASN A 135 -6.98 -9.72 -8.87
CA ASN A 135 -7.02 -11.18 -8.70
C ASN A 135 -5.72 -11.96 -9.06
N GLY A 136 -4.70 -11.29 -9.54
CA GLY A 136 -3.39 -11.89 -9.87
C GLY A 136 -3.36 -12.76 -11.14
N GLU A 137 -4.42 -12.81 -11.94
CA GLU A 137 -4.51 -13.69 -13.12
C GLU A 137 -3.65 -13.19 -14.27
N GLU A 138 -3.69 -11.89 -14.53
CA GLU A 138 -2.95 -11.25 -15.64
C GLU A 138 -1.60 -10.69 -15.17
N MET A 139 -0.84 -11.47 -14.39
CA MET A 139 0.45 -11.06 -13.83
C MET A 139 1.53 -12.12 -14.08
N GLY A 140 1.56 -12.64 -15.29
CA GLY A 140 2.63 -13.54 -15.76
C GLY A 140 3.87 -12.74 -16.12
N LEU A 141 5.00 -12.99 -15.44
CA LEU A 141 6.27 -12.36 -15.80
C LEU A 141 6.76 -12.92 -17.14
N GLY A 142 7.08 -12.05 -18.08
CA GLY A 142 7.46 -12.40 -19.44
C GLY A 142 6.30 -12.42 -20.44
N ASN A 143 5.05 -12.50 -19.95
CA ASN A 143 3.84 -12.40 -20.75
C ASN A 143 3.16 -11.04 -20.53
N ASP A 144 2.54 -10.88 -19.35
CA ASP A 144 1.76 -9.67 -19.01
C ASP A 144 2.63 -8.57 -18.44
N ILE A 145 3.71 -8.95 -17.75
CA ILE A 145 4.67 -8.04 -17.13
C ILE A 145 6.04 -8.25 -17.76
N GLN A 146 6.57 -7.22 -18.39
CA GLN A 146 7.86 -7.26 -19.06
C GLN A 146 9.01 -7.49 -18.08
N VAL A 147 10.01 -8.27 -18.49
CA VAL A 147 11.25 -8.45 -17.74
C VAL A 147 12.23 -7.33 -18.09
N ILE A 148 12.90 -6.78 -17.09
CA ILE A 148 14.01 -5.84 -17.29
C ILE A 148 15.30 -6.62 -17.29
N SER A 149 16.10 -6.48 -18.37
CA SER A 149 17.47 -7.02 -18.42
C SER A 149 18.30 -6.43 -17.28
N GLY A 150 19.06 -7.27 -16.58
CA GLY A 150 19.82 -6.85 -15.40
C GLY A 150 19.02 -6.73 -14.08
N ALA A 151 17.67 -6.77 -14.13
CA ALA A 151 16.82 -6.72 -12.95
C ALA A 151 15.86 -7.92 -12.82
N THR A 152 16.17 -9.04 -13.44
CA THR A 152 15.29 -10.22 -13.54
C THR A 152 14.82 -10.74 -12.18
N ILE A 153 15.72 -10.79 -11.18
CA ILE A 153 15.38 -11.25 -9.82
C ILE A 153 14.37 -10.30 -9.18
N SER A 154 14.62 -9.00 -9.26
CA SER A 154 13.74 -7.97 -8.72
C SER A 154 12.37 -7.97 -9.42
N CYS A 155 12.34 -8.11 -10.76
CA CYS A 155 11.09 -8.23 -11.52
C CYS A 155 10.28 -9.45 -11.06
N ARG A 156 10.94 -10.60 -10.93
CA ARG A 156 10.29 -11.84 -10.49
C ARG A 156 9.72 -11.72 -9.09
N SER A 157 10.48 -11.21 -8.15
CA SER A 157 10.08 -11.15 -6.74
C SER A 157 8.93 -10.17 -6.51
N ILE A 158 8.98 -8.96 -7.08
CA ILE A 158 7.89 -8.00 -6.92
C ILE A 158 6.62 -8.44 -7.67
N THR A 159 6.76 -9.02 -8.87
CA THR A 159 5.60 -9.54 -9.62
C THR A 159 4.90 -10.65 -8.84
N ALA A 160 5.66 -11.60 -8.28
CA ALA A 160 5.12 -12.65 -7.44
C ALA A 160 4.45 -12.08 -6.18
N GLY A 161 5.09 -11.09 -5.53
CA GLY A 161 4.54 -10.43 -4.34
C GLY A 161 3.22 -9.74 -4.64
N ILE A 162 3.14 -8.92 -5.70
CA ILE A 162 1.91 -8.22 -6.11
C ILE A 162 0.82 -9.21 -6.51
N LYS A 163 1.18 -10.26 -7.25
CA LYS A 163 0.25 -11.33 -7.65
C LYS A 163 -0.39 -12.02 -6.45
N ASN A 164 0.43 -12.44 -5.48
CA ASN A 164 -0.07 -13.07 -4.25
C ASN A 164 -0.91 -12.11 -3.42
N LEU A 165 -0.47 -10.86 -3.29
CA LEU A 165 -1.22 -9.83 -2.59
C LEU A 165 -2.60 -9.60 -3.22
N SER A 166 -2.69 -9.55 -4.55
CA SER A 166 -3.97 -9.38 -5.26
C SER A 166 -4.94 -10.54 -5.01
N LYS A 167 -4.44 -11.76 -4.85
CA LYS A 167 -5.26 -12.91 -4.44
C LYS A 167 -5.70 -12.80 -2.98
N ASN A 168 -4.77 -12.46 -2.10
CA ASN A 168 -5.01 -12.34 -0.66
C ASN A 168 -6.08 -11.27 -0.35
N ILE A 169 -6.04 -10.13 -1.05
CA ILE A 169 -7.03 -9.07 -0.84
C ILE A 169 -8.43 -9.50 -1.33
N GLN A 170 -8.52 -10.32 -2.38
CA GLN A 170 -9.78 -10.91 -2.82
C GLN A 170 -10.32 -11.92 -1.79
N GLU A 171 -9.45 -12.71 -1.18
CA GLU A 171 -9.85 -13.63 -0.11
C GLU A 171 -10.39 -12.86 1.10
N LEU A 172 -9.73 -11.78 1.54
CA LEU A 172 -10.22 -10.89 2.60
C LEU A 172 -11.62 -10.36 2.28
N LYS A 173 -11.87 -9.94 1.05
CA LYS A 173 -13.18 -9.45 0.59
C LYS A 173 -14.23 -10.56 0.61
N SER A 174 -13.91 -11.73 0.08
CA SER A 174 -14.83 -12.88 0.02
C SER A 174 -15.25 -13.38 1.40
N LYS A 175 -14.38 -13.22 2.40
CA LYS A 175 -14.66 -13.52 3.82
C LYS A 175 -15.41 -12.40 4.55
N GLY A 176 -15.68 -11.27 3.90
CA GLY A 176 -16.34 -10.11 4.52
C GLY A 176 -15.45 -9.35 5.52
N PHE A 177 -14.12 -9.46 5.40
CA PHE A 177 -13.16 -8.77 6.28
C PHE A 177 -12.74 -7.41 5.73
N LEU A 178 -13.13 -7.09 4.51
CA LEU A 178 -13.03 -5.76 3.91
C LEU A 178 -14.41 -5.17 3.67
N ASN A 179 -14.53 -3.87 3.89
CA ASN A 179 -15.75 -3.09 3.64
C ASN A 179 -15.98 -2.90 2.14
#